data_5c6382552531af5cf2a26dc76dd6d703
#
_entry.id   5c6382552531af5cf2a26dc76dd6d703
#
_cell.length_a   1.000
_cell.length_b   1.000
_cell.length_c   1.000
_cell.angle_alpha   90.00
_cell.angle_beta   90.00
_cell.angle_gamma   90.00
#
_symmetry.space_group_name_H-M   'P 1'
#
loop_
_entity.id
_entity.type
_entity.pdbx_description
1 polymer ?
#
loop_
_entity_poly.entity_id
_entity_poly.type
_entity_poly.pdbx_seq_one_letter_code
_entity_poly.pdbx_strand_id
1 'polypeptide(L)'
;MMDIIARVHAHMPYVLLSRYLPMVLEKKLNLEIYFSHYALQSLDKKTCLQTAQALKDAGCKVNFHAPFMDLRPAALDDSIQRTSLERIKQAFDLAQYFSPLKIVCHPSFDELYYVDCDDLWLENSVHFWNQLIPVARDGGFI
;
A
#
# COMPACT_ATOMS: atom_id res chain seq x y z
N MET A 1 -17.59 -19.65 18.31
CA MET A 1 -17.54 -19.33 16.86
C MET A 1 -16.47 -18.25 16.72
N MET A 2 -15.32 -18.54 16.09
CA MET A 2 -14.31 -17.51 15.87
C MET A 2 -14.91 -16.44 14.94
N ASP A 3 -14.87 -15.19 15.38
CA ASP A 3 -15.34 -14.06 14.57
C ASP A 3 -14.46 -13.91 13.32
N ILE A 4 -14.96 -14.34 12.17
CA ILE A 4 -14.27 -14.25 10.89
C ILE A 4 -13.94 -12.78 10.56
N ILE A 5 -14.83 -11.85 10.91
CA ILE A 5 -14.65 -10.42 10.64
C ILE A 5 -13.36 -9.89 11.29
N ALA A 6 -13.02 -10.38 12.48
CA ALA A 6 -11.80 -9.98 13.18
C ALA A 6 -10.49 -10.46 12.51
N ARG A 7 -10.58 -11.39 11.54
CA ARG A 7 -9.42 -12.05 10.90
C ARG A 7 -9.24 -11.69 9.43
N VAL A 8 -10.21 -11.06 8.80
CA VAL A 8 -10.17 -10.66 7.39
C VAL A 8 -10.09 -9.13 7.26
N HIS A 9 -9.49 -8.68 6.18
CA HIS A 9 -9.46 -7.27 5.81
C HIS A 9 -10.24 -7.10 4.50
N ALA A 10 -11.24 -6.23 4.51
CA ALA A 10 -11.99 -5.91 3.29
C ALA A 10 -11.16 -4.96 2.42
N HIS A 11 -10.98 -5.31 1.15
CA HIS A 11 -10.31 -4.42 0.20
C HIS A 11 -11.15 -3.18 -0.06
N MET A 12 -10.55 -2.00 0.15
CA MET A 12 -11.22 -0.70 0.06
C MET A 12 -10.35 0.31 -0.69
N PRO A 13 -10.70 0.72 -1.92
CA PRO A 13 -10.03 1.85 -2.55
C PRO A 13 -10.18 3.13 -1.71
N TYR A 14 -9.05 3.81 -1.45
CA TYR A 14 -9.06 5.03 -0.63
C TYR A 14 -10.07 6.08 -1.12
N VAL A 15 -10.23 6.23 -2.43
CA VAL A 15 -11.17 7.18 -3.03
C VAL A 15 -12.64 6.90 -2.70
N LEU A 16 -12.96 5.68 -2.28
CA LEU A 16 -14.31 5.28 -1.87
C LEU A 16 -14.48 5.28 -0.34
N LEU A 17 -13.37 5.40 0.40
CA LEU A 17 -13.37 5.21 1.85
C LEU A 17 -14.27 6.22 2.57
N SER A 18 -14.25 7.50 2.17
CA SER A 18 -15.11 8.53 2.78
C SER A 18 -16.60 8.19 2.67
N ARG A 19 -17.01 7.61 1.54
CA ARG A 19 -18.40 7.21 1.29
C ARG A 19 -18.84 6.06 2.20
N TYR A 20 -17.95 5.09 2.42
CA TYR A 20 -18.27 3.87 3.17
C TYR A 20 -17.83 3.92 4.64
N LEU A 21 -17.12 4.97 5.05
CA LEU A 21 -16.58 5.10 6.39
C LEU A 21 -17.62 4.90 7.51
N PRO A 22 -18.84 5.49 7.45
CA PRO A 22 -19.85 5.26 8.48
C PRO A 22 -20.19 3.78 8.69
N MET A 23 -20.37 3.02 7.60
CA MET A 23 -20.65 1.59 7.66
C MET A 23 -19.45 0.80 8.21
N VAL A 24 -18.24 1.17 7.79
CA VAL A 24 -16.98 0.54 8.27
C VAL A 24 -16.85 0.69 9.78
N LEU A 25 -17.09 1.90 10.30
CA LEU A 25 -17.00 2.20 11.73
C LEU A 25 -18.08 1.47 12.53
N GLU A 26 -19.34 1.50 12.05
CA GLU A 26 -20.47 0.81 12.68
C GLU A 26 -20.22 -0.69 12.82
N LYS A 27 -19.75 -1.30 11.74
CA LYS A 27 -19.50 -2.77 11.68
C LYS A 27 -18.11 -3.17 12.17
N LYS A 28 -17.26 -2.23 12.54
CA LYS A 28 -15.85 -2.44 12.96
C LYS A 28 -15.08 -3.32 11.98
N LEU A 29 -15.18 -3.02 10.69
CA LEU A 29 -14.50 -3.79 9.65
C LEU A 29 -13.02 -3.45 9.59
N ASN A 30 -12.17 -4.48 9.53
CA ASN A 30 -10.77 -4.29 9.18
C ASN A 30 -10.64 -4.05 7.67
N LEU A 31 -9.70 -3.20 7.28
CA LEU A 31 -9.55 -2.77 5.90
C LEU A 31 -8.15 -3.07 5.34
N GLU A 32 -8.11 -3.45 4.07
CA GLU A 32 -6.95 -3.29 3.22
C GLU A 32 -7.19 -2.08 2.31
N ILE A 33 -6.58 -0.95 2.63
CA ILE A 33 -6.79 0.32 1.93
C ILE A 33 -5.87 0.38 0.71
N TYR A 34 -6.45 0.42 -0.49
CA TYR A 34 -5.71 0.56 -1.74
C TYR A 34 -5.50 2.03 -2.09
N PHE A 35 -4.23 2.41 -2.21
CA PHE A 35 -3.83 3.74 -2.66
C PHE A 35 -3.43 3.69 -4.14
N SER A 36 -4.35 4.03 -5.04
CA SER A 36 -4.02 4.23 -6.45
C SER A 36 -3.18 5.50 -6.65
N HIS A 37 -2.56 5.64 -7.83
CA HIS A 37 -1.86 6.88 -8.20
C HIS A 37 -2.79 8.11 -8.09
N TYR A 38 -4.04 7.97 -8.51
CA TYR A 38 -5.05 9.03 -8.42
C TYR A 38 -5.35 9.39 -6.96
N ALA A 39 -5.52 8.39 -6.10
CA ALA A 39 -5.74 8.61 -4.67
C ALA A 39 -4.57 9.40 -4.04
N LEU A 40 -3.33 9.04 -4.37
CA LEU A 40 -2.13 9.72 -3.85
C LEU A 40 -1.99 11.15 -4.36
N GLN A 41 -2.38 11.42 -5.62
CA GLN A 41 -2.33 12.76 -6.20
C GLN A 41 -3.41 13.71 -5.66
N SER A 42 -4.60 13.17 -5.37
CA SER A 42 -5.77 13.94 -4.91
C SER A 42 -5.96 13.92 -3.39
N LEU A 43 -4.99 13.37 -2.65
CA LEU A 43 -5.11 13.18 -1.21
C LEU A 43 -5.15 14.52 -0.47
N ASP A 44 -6.24 14.76 0.26
CA ASP A 44 -6.31 15.84 1.25
C ASP A 44 -5.79 15.36 2.59
N LYS A 45 -4.71 15.97 3.06
CA LYS A 45 -4.03 15.59 4.30
C LYS A 45 -4.94 15.66 5.53
N LYS A 46 -5.82 16.66 5.60
CA LYS A 46 -6.74 16.82 6.74
C LYS A 46 -7.74 15.68 6.80
N THR A 47 -8.39 15.38 5.68
CA THR A 47 -9.33 14.26 5.55
C THR A 47 -8.65 12.92 5.82
N CYS A 48 -7.41 12.76 5.33
CA CYS A 48 -6.61 11.56 5.58
C CYS A 48 -6.37 11.33 7.08
N LEU A 49 -5.94 12.36 7.81
CA LEU A 49 -5.72 12.29 9.25
C LEU A 49 -7.00 12.01 10.04
N GLN A 50 -8.11 12.66 9.67
CA GLN A 50 -9.42 12.43 10.32
C GLN A 50 -9.90 11.00 10.10
N THR A 51 -9.74 10.47 8.89
CA THR A 51 -10.11 9.09 8.56
C THR A 51 -9.26 8.08 9.34
N ALA A 52 -7.96 8.29 9.38
CA ALA A 52 -7.04 7.43 10.14
C ALA A 52 -7.40 7.40 11.64
N GLN A 53 -7.68 8.58 12.21
CA GLN A 53 -8.07 8.68 13.62
C GLN A 53 -9.41 7.98 13.88
N ALA A 54 -10.42 8.17 13.03
CA ALA A 54 -11.71 7.53 13.17
C ALA A 54 -11.63 5.98 13.13
N LEU A 55 -10.83 5.44 12.21
CA LEU A 55 -10.59 3.99 12.13
C LEU A 55 -9.90 3.45 13.40
N LYS A 56 -8.91 4.17 13.88
CA LYS A 56 -8.19 3.83 15.11
C LYS A 56 -9.11 3.84 16.34
N ASP A 57 -9.93 4.88 16.50
CA ASP A 57 -10.85 5.02 17.63
C ASP A 57 -11.93 3.94 17.62
N ALA A 58 -12.35 3.48 16.44
CA ALA A 58 -13.27 2.36 16.29
C ALA A 58 -12.61 0.97 16.52
N GLY A 59 -11.28 0.91 16.64
CA GLY A 59 -10.52 -0.33 16.78
C GLY A 59 -10.41 -1.15 15.49
N CYS A 60 -10.63 -0.52 14.32
CA CYS A 60 -10.46 -1.15 13.02
C CYS A 60 -8.97 -1.33 12.70
N LYS A 61 -8.58 -2.55 12.34
CA LYS A 61 -7.21 -2.82 11.87
C LYS A 61 -7.08 -2.46 10.39
N VAL A 62 -5.91 -1.97 10.02
CA VAL A 62 -5.65 -1.53 8.65
C VAL A 62 -4.44 -2.25 8.10
N ASN A 63 -4.54 -2.70 6.86
CA ASN A 63 -3.43 -3.00 5.96
C ASN A 63 -3.46 -1.99 4.83
N PHE A 64 -2.32 -1.78 4.19
CA PHE A 64 -2.25 -1.01 2.96
C PHE A 64 -2.02 -1.91 1.77
N HIS A 65 -2.50 -1.46 0.62
CA HIS A 65 -2.15 -1.97 -0.69
C HIS A 65 -1.51 -0.80 -1.46
N ALA A 66 -0.22 -0.88 -1.68
CA ALA A 66 0.54 0.14 -2.39
C ALA A 66 0.09 0.28 -3.85
N PRO A 67 0.33 1.42 -4.51
CA PRO A 67 0.07 1.54 -5.93
C PRO A 67 0.90 0.52 -6.73
N PHE A 68 0.31 -0.05 -7.75
CA PHE A 68 0.96 -1.07 -8.61
C PHE A 68 0.70 -0.87 -10.10
N MET A 69 -0.43 -0.26 -10.46
CA MET A 69 -0.77 -0.02 -11.87
C MET A 69 0.30 0.86 -12.51
N ASP A 70 0.80 0.44 -13.66
CA ASP A 70 1.85 1.11 -14.46
C ASP A 70 3.20 1.28 -13.75
N LEU A 71 3.40 0.64 -12.59
CA LEU A 71 4.66 0.66 -11.87
C LEU A 71 5.50 -0.59 -12.18
N ARG A 72 6.81 -0.35 -12.31
CA ARG A 72 7.77 -1.41 -12.60
C ARG A 72 8.98 -1.31 -11.66
N PRO A 73 8.87 -1.89 -10.45
CA PRO A 73 9.94 -1.84 -9.45
C PRO A 73 11.29 -2.33 -9.95
N ALA A 74 11.28 -3.38 -10.76
CA ALA A 74 12.49 -3.96 -11.34
C ALA A 74 12.72 -3.57 -12.81
N ALA A 75 12.25 -2.38 -13.23
CA ALA A 75 12.45 -1.89 -14.59
C ALA A 75 13.93 -1.87 -14.97
N LEU A 76 14.23 -2.13 -16.24
CA LEU A 76 15.58 -2.01 -16.80
C LEU A 76 15.99 -0.55 -17.01
N ASP A 77 15.02 0.33 -17.13
CA ASP A 77 15.21 1.79 -17.21
C ASP A 77 15.16 2.41 -15.80
N ASP A 78 16.25 3.04 -15.39
CA ASP A 78 16.40 3.66 -14.08
C ASP A 78 15.35 4.75 -13.81
N SER A 79 14.86 5.44 -14.83
CA SER A 79 13.86 6.49 -14.66
C SER A 79 12.49 5.91 -14.32
N ILE A 80 12.14 4.78 -14.93
CA ILE A 80 10.91 4.04 -14.62
C ILE A 80 11.00 3.44 -13.22
N GLN A 81 12.15 2.85 -12.88
CA GLN A 81 12.39 2.28 -11.54
C GLN A 81 12.29 3.38 -10.45
N ARG A 82 12.92 4.53 -10.66
CA ARG A 82 12.87 5.67 -9.73
C ARG A 82 11.45 6.20 -9.55
N THR A 83 10.71 6.39 -10.64
CA THR A 83 9.30 6.81 -10.55
C THR A 83 8.46 5.80 -9.77
N SER A 84 8.69 4.51 -9.99
CA SER A 84 8.00 3.44 -9.25
C SER A 84 8.32 3.51 -7.75
N LEU A 85 9.58 3.75 -7.40
CA LEU A 85 10.02 3.90 -6.00
C LEU A 85 9.34 5.09 -5.32
N GLU A 86 9.33 6.24 -5.98
CA GLU A 86 8.70 7.46 -5.46
C GLU A 86 7.21 7.26 -5.20
N ARG A 87 6.50 6.58 -6.11
CA ARG A 87 5.08 6.28 -5.96
C ARG A 87 4.80 5.33 -4.80
N ILE A 88 5.59 4.27 -4.66
CA ILE A 88 5.43 3.32 -3.55
C ILE A 88 5.78 3.99 -2.22
N LYS A 89 6.84 4.80 -2.17
CA LYS A 89 7.20 5.58 -0.96
C LYS A 89 6.06 6.47 -0.47
N GLN A 90 5.28 7.08 -1.35
CA GLN A 90 4.12 7.89 -0.95
C GLN A 90 3.11 7.09 -0.11
N ALA A 91 2.88 5.81 -0.43
CA ALA A 91 2.03 4.96 0.39
C ALA A 91 2.68 4.62 1.74
N PHE A 92 4.00 4.41 1.77
CA PHE A 92 4.76 4.20 3.01
C PHE A 92 4.72 5.44 3.93
N ASP A 93 4.82 6.64 3.35
CA ASP A 93 4.73 7.89 4.12
C ASP A 93 3.37 8.07 4.82
N LEU A 94 2.30 7.49 4.26
CA LEU A 94 0.97 7.51 4.90
C LEU A 94 0.87 6.54 6.09
N ALA A 95 1.74 5.55 6.17
CA ALA A 95 1.74 4.56 7.24
C ALA A 95 1.87 5.21 8.63
N GLN A 96 2.59 6.33 8.74
CA GLN A 96 2.72 7.08 9.99
C GLN A 96 1.37 7.55 10.57
N TYR A 97 0.35 7.72 9.74
CA TYR A 97 -0.99 8.17 10.18
C TYR A 97 -1.91 7.01 10.52
N PHE A 98 -1.87 5.95 9.72
CA PHE A 98 -2.80 4.82 9.82
C PHE A 98 -2.24 3.67 10.66
N SER A 99 -0.93 3.61 10.87
CA SER A 99 -0.25 2.50 11.55
C SER A 99 -0.68 1.12 11.01
N PRO A 100 -0.54 0.87 9.70
CA PRO A 100 -0.97 -0.38 9.10
C PRO A 100 -0.16 -1.55 9.66
N LEU A 101 -0.78 -2.73 9.71
CA LEU A 101 -0.07 -3.95 10.12
C LEU A 101 0.88 -4.44 9.02
N LYS A 102 0.49 -4.25 7.75
CA LYS A 102 1.24 -4.68 6.56
C LYS A 102 1.00 -3.73 5.40
N ILE A 103 1.97 -3.68 4.48
CA ILE A 103 1.82 -3.04 3.18
C ILE A 103 2.03 -4.09 2.09
N VAL A 104 0.97 -4.39 1.33
CA VAL A 104 1.03 -5.27 0.17
C VAL A 104 1.64 -4.51 -1.00
N CYS A 105 2.68 -5.08 -1.61
CA CYS A 105 3.38 -4.53 -2.77
C CYS A 105 3.45 -5.57 -3.88
N HIS A 106 3.50 -5.12 -5.13
CA HIS A 106 3.61 -5.98 -6.31
C HIS A 106 5.00 -5.87 -6.95
N PRO A 107 5.71 -6.98 -7.18
CA PRO A 107 7.01 -6.97 -7.85
C PRO A 107 6.90 -6.73 -9.35
N SER A 108 5.71 -6.95 -9.95
CA SER A 108 5.41 -6.69 -11.37
C SER A 108 6.30 -7.47 -12.34
N PHE A 109 6.55 -8.76 -12.06
CA PHE A 109 7.19 -9.67 -13.02
C PHE A 109 6.22 -10.05 -14.14
N ASP A 110 6.73 -10.11 -15.37
CA ASP A 110 5.99 -10.51 -16.56
C ASP A 110 6.93 -11.27 -17.49
N GLU A 111 6.70 -12.58 -17.65
CA GLU A 111 7.53 -13.48 -18.44
C GLU A 111 7.65 -13.05 -19.91
N LEU A 112 6.60 -12.48 -20.47
CA LEU A 112 6.61 -12.03 -21.87
C LEU A 112 7.35 -10.71 -22.05
N TYR A 113 7.46 -9.93 -20.99
CA TYR A 113 8.09 -8.61 -21.02
C TYR A 113 9.61 -8.68 -20.74
N TYR A 114 10.00 -9.59 -19.87
CA TYR A 114 11.41 -9.75 -19.42
C TYR A 114 12.08 -10.98 -20.04
N VAL A 115 11.76 -11.30 -21.30
CA VAL A 115 12.39 -12.42 -22.03
C VAL A 115 13.91 -12.30 -21.99
N ASP A 116 14.58 -13.39 -21.56
CA ASP A 116 16.04 -13.47 -21.43
C ASP A 116 16.69 -12.41 -20.50
N CYS A 117 15.88 -11.80 -19.60
CA CYS A 117 16.32 -10.78 -18.65
C CYS A 117 16.00 -11.12 -17.19
N ASP A 118 15.70 -12.38 -16.88
CA ASP A 118 15.24 -12.81 -15.54
C ASP A 118 16.23 -12.47 -14.44
N ASP A 119 17.53 -12.75 -14.67
CA ASP A 119 18.58 -12.47 -13.69
C ASP A 119 18.71 -10.96 -13.42
N LEU A 120 18.66 -10.15 -14.47
CA LEU A 120 18.74 -8.69 -14.35
C LEU A 120 17.50 -8.13 -13.66
N TRP A 121 16.30 -8.66 -13.99
CA TRP A 121 15.07 -8.31 -13.29
C TRP A 121 15.16 -8.66 -11.80
N LEU A 122 15.68 -9.84 -11.46
CA LEU A 122 15.84 -10.27 -10.08
C LEU A 122 16.80 -9.35 -9.31
N GLU A 123 17.97 -9.03 -9.90
CA GLU A 123 18.95 -8.12 -9.32
C GLU A 123 18.35 -6.74 -9.04
N ASN A 124 17.67 -6.15 -10.03
CA ASN A 124 16.98 -4.87 -9.90
C ASN A 124 15.86 -4.92 -8.86
N SER A 125 15.10 -6.02 -8.80
CA SER A 125 14.06 -6.23 -7.81
C SER A 125 14.62 -6.23 -6.39
N VAL A 126 15.67 -7.00 -6.15
CA VAL A 126 16.34 -7.04 -4.83
C VAL A 126 16.87 -5.67 -4.44
N HIS A 127 17.55 -4.98 -5.37
CA HIS A 127 18.04 -3.61 -5.14
C HIS A 127 16.91 -2.64 -4.78
N PHE A 128 15.81 -2.69 -5.51
CA PHE A 128 14.66 -1.83 -5.28
C PHE A 128 14.05 -2.05 -3.89
N TRP A 129 13.70 -3.30 -3.56
CA TRP A 129 13.03 -3.60 -2.29
C TRP A 129 13.91 -3.37 -1.08
N ASN A 130 15.23 -3.54 -1.19
CA ASN A 130 16.17 -3.22 -0.13
C ASN A 130 16.16 -1.74 0.28
N GLN A 131 15.68 -0.83 -0.57
CA GLN A 131 15.51 0.57 -0.21
C GLN A 131 14.28 0.83 0.66
N LEU A 132 13.28 -0.06 0.64
CA LEU A 132 12.03 0.07 1.40
C LEU A 132 12.02 -0.75 2.69
N ILE A 133 12.79 -1.82 2.77
CA ILE A 133 12.86 -2.68 3.97
C ILE A 133 13.20 -1.90 5.25
N PRO A 134 14.20 -1.00 5.28
CA PRO A 134 14.47 -0.21 6.47
C PRO A 134 13.28 0.64 6.91
N VAL A 135 12.60 1.29 5.95
CA VAL A 135 11.42 2.11 6.23
C VAL A 135 10.29 1.27 6.82
N ALA A 136 10.08 0.05 6.30
CA ALA A 136 9.08 -0.86 6.82
C ALA A 136 9.40 -1.31 8.25
N ARG A 137 10.66 -1.64 8.53
CA ARG A 137 11.12 -2.04 9.88
C ARG A 137 10.97 -0.93 10.90
N ASP A 138 11.43 0.28 10.55
CA ASP A 138 11.37 1.44 11.43
C ASP A 138 9.92 1.86 11.70
N GLY A 139 9.05 1.67 10.71
CA GLY A 139 7.60 1.92 10.83
C GLY A 139 6.83 0.82 11.56
N GLY A 140 7.44 -0.34 11.84
CA GLY A 140 6.79 -1.47 12.52
C GLY A 140 5.74 -2.21 11.68
N PHE A 141 5.80 -2.09 10.34
CA PHE A 141 4.92 -2.82 9.42
C PHE A 141 5.77 -3.69 8.47
N ILE A 142 5.33 -4.91 8.26
CA ILE A 142 6.04 -5.91 7.43
C ILE A 142 5.16 -6.37 6.28
#